data_43871c519cd41377ba8dfbad0ab14a2b
#
_entry.id   43871c519cd41377ba8dfbad0ab14a2b
#
_cell.length_a   1.000
_cell.length_b   1.000
_cell.length_c   1.000
_cell.angle_alpha   90.00
_cell.angle_beta   90.00
_cell.angle_gamma   90.00
#
_symmetry.space_group_name_H-M   'P 1'
#
loop_
_entity.id
_entity.type
_entity.pdbx_description
1 polymer ?
#
loop_
_entity_poly.entity_id
_entity_poly.type
_entity_poly.pdbx_seq_one_letter_code
_entity_poly.pdbx_strand_id
1 'polypeptide(L)' 'MSFEAITTISDAENRARQIKADAQAAAAAAVEAAQAEGKAVIEAAVGKAQQELQTLRAKSDEKAKADAETL' A
#
# COMPACT_ATOMS: atom_id res chain seq x y z
N MET A 1 -13.49 -49.26 -9.01
CA MET A 1 -13.92 -48.28 -8.00
C MET A 1 -15.40 -48.04 -8.06
N SER A 2 -16.04 -47.86 -6.94
CA SER A 2 -17.46 -47.51 -6.90
C SER A 2 -17.70 -46.09 -7.42
N PHE A 3 -18.90 -45.83 -7.88
CA PHE A 3 -19.28 -44.48 -8.27
C PHE A 3 -19.12 -43.48 -7.12
N GLU A 4 -19.47 -43.89 -5.90
CA GLU A 4 -19.34 -43.06 -4.72
C GLU A 4 -17.88 -42.71 -4.42
N ALA A 5 -16.97 -43.67 -4.58
CA ALA A 5 -15.54 -43.40 -4.40
C ALA A 5 -15.00 -42.42 -5.44
N ILE A 6 -15.42 -42.53 -6.68
CA ILE A 6 -15.04 -41.61 -7.76
C ILE A 6 -15.55 -40.22 -7.47
N THR A 7 -16.81 -40.09 -7.04
CA THR A 7 -17.41 -38.80 -6.68
C THR A 7 -16.66 -38.15 -5.51
N THR A 8 -16.33 -38.92 -4.47
CA THR A 8 -15.58 -38.41 -3.33
C THR A 8 -14.21 -37.88 -3.73
N ILE A 9 -13.50 -38.61 -4.60
CA ILE A 9 -12.19 -38.15 -5.10
C ILE A 9 -12.34 -36.87 -5.94
N SER A 10 -13.33 -36.85 -6.82
CA SER A 10 -13.61 -35.67 -7.65
C SER A 10 -13.94 -34.45 -6.81
N ASP A 11 -14.76 -34.61 -5.78
CA ASP A 11 -15.11 -33.53 -4.87
C ASP A 11 -13.88 -33.03 -4.09
N ALA A 12 -13.03 -33.94 -3.65
CA ALA A 12 -11.81 -33.60 -2.95
C ALA A 12 -10.86 -32.81 -3.86
N GLU A 13 -10.72 -33.20 -5.12
CA GLU A 13 -9.91 -32.47 -6.09
C GLU A 13 -10.47 -31.08 -6.39
N ASN A 14 -11.77 -30.98 -6.52
CA ASN A 14 -12.43 -29.69 -6.75
C ASN A 14 -12.25 -28.75 -5.55
N ARG A 15 -12.35 -29.27 -4.33
CA ARG A 15 -12.06 -28.48 -3.13
C ARG A 15 -10.60 -28.03 -3.09
N ALA A 16 -9.69 -28.92 -3.43
CA ALA A 16 -8.26 -28.57 -3.45
C ALA A 16 -7.97 -27.45 -4.45
N ARG A 17 -8.56 -27.51 -5.64
CA ARG A 17 -8.46 -26.43 -6.64
C ARG A 17 -9.03 -25.13 -6.13
N GLN A 18 -10.18 -25.18 -5.46
CA GLN A 18 -10.82 -23.99 -4.93
C GLN A 18 -9.98 -23.35 -3.81
N ILE A 19 -9.45 -24.18 -2.90
CA ILE A 19 -8.56 -23.71 -1.83
C ILE A 19 -7.33 -23.04 -2.43
N LYS A 20 -6.73 -23.65 -3.44
CA LYS A 20 -5.57 -23.09 -4.12
C LYS A 20 -5.90 -21.76 -4.81
N ALA A 21 -7.03 -21.72 -5.53
CA ALA A 21 -7.47 -20.51 -6.21
C ALA A 21 -7.76 -19.39 -5.21
N ASP A 22 -8.44 -19.69 -4.11
CA ASP A 22 -8.73 -18.72 -3.07
C ASP A 22 -7.45 -18.21 -2.40
N ALA A 23 -6.50 -19.10 -2.13
CA ALA A 23 -5.22 -18.72 -1.55
C ALA A 23 -4.42 -17.80 -2.47
N GLN A 24 -4.40 -18.10 -3.77
CA GLN A 24 -3.73 -17.28 -4.77
C GLN A 24 -4.38 -15.91 -4.90
N ALA A 25 -5.71 -15.87 -4.90
CA ALA A 25 -6.45 -14.60 -4.96
C ALA A 25 -6.21 -13.76 -3.69
N ALA A 26 -6.23 -14.39 -2.52
CA ALA A 26 -5.96 -13.71 -1.26
C ALA A 26 -4.52 -13.16 -1.21
N ALA A 27 -3.55 -13.93 -1.69
CA ALA A 27 -2.15 -13.50 -1.74
C ALA A 27 -1.97 -12.30 -2.69
N ALA A 28 -2.59 -12.36 -3.87
CA ALA A 28 -2.54 -11.26 -4.83
C ALA A 28 -3.17 -9.99 -4.26
N ALA A 29 -4.33 -10.12 -3.61
CA ALA A 29 -4.99 -8.99 -2.97
C ALA A 29 -4.16 -8.40 -1.84
N ALA A 30 -3.49 -9.24 -1.03
CA ALA A 30 -2.62 -8.78 0.05
C ALA A 30 -1.42 -8.00 -0.49
N VAL A 31 -0.80 -8.46 -1.57
CA VAL A 31 0.32 -7.76 -2.22
C VAL A 31 -0.14 -6.42 -2.78
N GLU A 32 -1.27 -6.40 -3.47
CA GLU A 32 -1.83 -5.17 -4.03
C GLU A 32 -2.14 -4.15 -2.92
N ALA A 33 -2.77 -4.60 -1.84
CA ALA A 33 -3.06 -3.75 -0.68
C ALA A 33 -1.78 -3.19 -0.04
N ALA A 34 -0.76 -4.02 0.12
CA ALA A 34 0.53 -3.60 0.68
C ALA A 34 1.22 -2.56 -0.22
N GLN A 35 1.18 -2.74 -1.53
CA GLN A 35 1.74 -1.79 -2.48
C GLN A 35 1.01 -0.45 -2.44
N ALA A 36 -0.33 -0.48 -2.37
CA ALA A 36 -1.15 0.73 -2.27
C ALA A 36 -0.87 1.48 -0.96
N GLU A 37 -0.77 0.76 0.15
CA GLU A 37 -0.44 1.34 1.45
C GLU A 37 0.96 1.95 1.44
N GLY A 38 1.93 1.24 0.89
CA GLY A 38 3.30 1.73 0.77
C GLY A 38 3.37 3.01 -0.05
N LYS A 39 2.68 3.06 -1.17
CA LYS A 39 2.58 4.26 -2.01
C LYS A 39 1.96 5.43 -1.25
N ALA A 40 0.87 5.17 -0.52
CA ALA A 40 0.21 6.20 0.28
C ALA A 40 1.13 6.76 1.38
N VAL A 41 1.91 5.90 2.03
CA VAL A 41 2.90 6.31 3.05
C VAL A 41 3.96 7.22 2.43
N ILE A 42 4.49 6.86 1.28
CA ILE A 42 5.49 7.65 0.58
C ILE A 42 4.92 9.01 0.15
N GLU A 43 3.72 9.01 -0.43
CA GLU A 43 3.06 10.26 -0.85
C GLU A 43 2.80 11.19 0.34
N ALA A 44 2.37 10.64 1.46
CA ALA A 44 2.16 11.42 2.68
C ALA A 44 3.46 12.00 3.22
N ALA A 45 4.54 11.22 3.22
CA ALA A 45 5.86 11.68 3.67
C ALA A 45 6.41 12.78 2.78
N VAL A 46 6.29 12.62 1.46
CA VAL A 46 6.71 13.64 0.49
C VAL A 46 5.89 14.93 0.67
N GLY A 47 4.58 14.81 0.81
CA GLY A 47 3.70 15.96 1.05
C GLY A 47 4.07 16.71 2.32
N LYS A 48 4.35 15.99 3.40
CA LYS A 48 4.79 16.58 4.66
C LYS A 48 6.12 17.31 4.50
N ALA A 49 7.08 16.69 3.83
CA ALA A 49 8.38 17.29 3.58
C ALA A 49 8.26 18.57 2.75
N GLN A 50 7.40 18.58 1.74
CA GLN A 50 7.13 19.76 0.92
C GLN A 50 6.53 20.90 1.75
N GLN A 51 5.58 20.58 2.65
CA GLN A 51 5.00 21.57 3.54
C GLN A 51 6.01 22.15 4.50
N GLU A 52 6.87 21.30 5.08
CA GLU A 52 7.95 21.73 5.97
C GLU A 52 8.93 22.63 5.24
N LEU A 53 9.27 22.29 4.00
CA LEU A 53 10.14 23.10 3.18
C LEU A 53 9.54 24.48 2.88
N GLN A 54 8.26 24.54 2.54
CA GLN A 54 7.56 25.81 2.30
C GLN A 54 7.54 26.66 3.55
N THR A 55 7.27 26.07 4.71
CA THR A 55 7.27 26.75 5.99
C THR A 55 8.65 27.31 6.31
N LEU A 56 9.69 26.52 6.10
CA LEU A 56 11.07 26.93 6.34
C LEU A 56 11.47 28.07 5.41
N ARG A 57 11.12 28.00 4.13
CA ARG A 57 11.38 29.08 3.18
C ARG A 57 10.67 30.38 3.56
N ALA A 58 9.41 30.28 3.96
CA ALA A 58 8.65 31.46 4.39
C ALA A 58 9.28 32.12 5.63
N LYS A 59 9.71 31.32 6.60
CA LYS A 59 10.40 31.82 7.80
C LYS A 59 11.75 32.46 7.45
N SER A 60 12.49 31.82 6.55
CA SER A 60 13.77 32.33 6.09
C SER A 60 13.65 33.66 5.36
N ASP A 61 12.67 33.76 4.48
CA ASP A 61 12.38 35.00 3.72
C ASP A 61 11.92 36.11 4.66
N GLU A 62 11.08 35.80 5.63
CA GLU A 62 10.62 36.74 6.63
C GLU A 62 11.77 37.26 7.49
N LYS A 63 12.67 36.38 7.91
CA LYS A 63 13.86 36.74 8.67
C LYS A 63 14.78 37.61 7.85
N ALA A 64 15.04 37.25 6.61
CA ALA A 64 15.89 38.05 5.70
C ALA A 64 15.32 39.44 5.51
N LYS A 65 14.01 39.58 5.36
CA LYS A 65 13.32 40.85 5.23
C LYS A 65 13.48 41.70 6.50
N ALA A 66 13.25 41.08 7.66
CA ALA A 66 13.40 41.77 8.95
C ALA A 66 14.83 42.23 9.18
N ASP A 67 15.83 41.39 8.87
CA ASP A 67 17.25 41.73 9.00
C ASP A 67 17.62 42.89 8.08
N ALA A 68 17.10 42.91 6.85
CA ALA A 68 17.32 44.01 5.91
C ALA A 68 16.73 45.35 6.43
N GLU A 69 15.61 45.32 7.08
CA GLU A 69 14.93 46.49 7.64
C GLU A 69 15.69 47.09 8.85
N THR A 70 16.48 46.27 9.53
CA THR A 70 17.25 46.71 10.71
C THR A 70 18.65 47.22 10.35
N LEU A 71 19.11 47.03 9.13
CA LEU A 71 20.39 47.59 8.65
C LEU A 71 20.24 49.12 8.33
#